data_010fce638158faec4856d0fde7d5a234
#
_entry.id   010fce638158faec4856d0fde7d5a234
#
_cell.length_a   1.000
_cell.length_b   1.000
_cell.length_c   1.000
_cell.angle_alpha   90.00
_cell.angle_beta   90.00
_cell.angle_gamma   90.00
#
_symmetry.space_group_name_H-M   'P 1'
#
loop_
_entity.id
_entity.type
_entity.pdbx_description
1 polymer ?
#
loop_
_entity_poly.entity_id
_entity_poly.type
_entity_poly.pdbx_seq_one_letter_code
_entity_poly.pdbx_strand_id
1 'polypeptide(L)'
;MKSIYKKIGATVVSAIASLNVMALDELNVAYFEEWPMPFEYAKQIGAYDEALGMKVNWKAFGTGTAMSAAMASGDIHISVSQGVPPFIVAASTGQDIQIVDVAVSYADNDNCVVASGLEIDASNASDLAGKKVSVPIGTAAHYGFLKQMEHFGVSVDSMQVVDMAPPEGAAALAQGSIDMFCGWGGSLRRALEHGNVLLTGAEKTALGILVWDVTSVPASFADENAEVLQTFLGVTAASNAMWNSGGFTSLMLPHIAKDAGMDEQATAETMATFVFPSVSNQLGDNWLGGSGAAFLKGVADVFVNSGNIPSARGSYANAINTDGLEGLAGQ
;
A
#
# COMPACT_ATOMS: atom_id res chain seq x y z
N MET A 1 -52.89 -36.09 57.83
CA MET A 1 -51.54 -36.49 58.25
C MET A 1 -50.70 -36.78 57.01
N LYS A 2 -49.50 -36.31 57.00
CA LYS A 2 -48.43 -36.44 56.01
C LYS A 2 -48.52 -35.61 54.71
N SER A 3 -47.92 -34.42 54.85
CA SER A 3 -47.50 -33.52 53.81
C SER A 3 -46.41 -34.18 52.93
N ILE A 4 -46.54 -34.07 51.59
CA ILE A 4 -45.49 -34.38 50.64
C ILE A 4 -45.12 -33.10 49.92
N TYR A 5 -43.99 -32.50 50.25
CA TYR A 5 -43.39 -31.38 49.52
C TYR A 5 -42.79 -31.90 48.22
N LYS A 6 -43.35 -31.49 47.08
CA LYS A 6 -42.70 -31.64 45.76
C LYS A 6 -41.71 -30.49 45.58
N LYS A 7 -40.42 -30.80 45.57
CA LYS A 7 -39.36 -29.91 45.08
C LYS A 7 -39.45 -29.84 43.56
N ILE A 8 -39.77 -28.67 43.01
CA ILE A 8 -39.62 -28.35 41.60
C ILE A 8 -38.19 -27.87 41.39
N GLY A 9 -37.34 -28.71 40.83
CA GLY A 9 -36.03 -28.33 40.36
C GLY A 9 -36.16 -27.57 39.05
N ALA A 10 -35.87 -26.27 39.02
CA ALA A 10 -35.74 -25.49 37.81
C ALA A 10 -34.36 -25.80 37.18
N THR A 11 -34.34 -26.57 36.10
CA THR A 11 -33.17 -26.76 35.29
C THR A 11 -33.00 -25.54 34.42
N VAL A 12 -32.03 -24.67 34.76
CA VAL A 12 -31.58 -23.58 33.89
C VAL A 12 -30.75 -24.22 32.78
N VAL A 13 -31.33 -24.38 31.62
CA VAL A 13 -30.56 -24.72 30.40
C VAL A 13 -29.90 -23.44 29.92
N SER A 14 -28.63 -23.25 30.26
CA SER A 14 -27.79 -22.23 29.62
C SER A 14 -27.59 -22.60 28.17
N ALA A 15 -28.31 -21.96 27.28
CA ALA A 15 -28.03 -22.00 25.85
C ALA A 15 -26.71 -21.21 25.64
N ILE A 16 -25.58 -21.92 25.58
CA ILE A 16 -24.37 -21.38 25.02
C ILE A 16 -24.65 -21.27 23.51
N ALA A 17 -24.95 -20.06 23.07
CA ALA A 17 -24.90 -19.73 21.65
C ALA A 17 -23.43 -19.85 21.23
N SER A 18 -23.08 -20.99 20.68
CA SER A 18 -21.83 -21.13 19.91
C SER A 18 -21.93 -20.15 18.74
N LEU A 19 -21.29 -19.01 18.84
CA LEU A 19 -20.97 -18.20 17.68
C LEU A 19 -20.16 -19.12 16.77
N ASN A 20 -20.78 -19.67 15.73
CA ASN A 20 -20.07 -20.28 14.63
C ASN A 20 -19.31 -19.14 13.96
N VAL A 21 -18.07 -18.89 14.37
CA VAL A 21 -17.09 -18.21 13.53
C VAL A 21 -17.00 -19.09 12.30
N MET A 22 -17.59 -18.67 11.20
CA MET A 22 -17.42 -19.36 9.92
C MET A 22 -15.92 -19.33 9.63
N ALA A 23 -15.30 -20.50 9.61
CA ALA A 23 -13.92 -20.61 9.20
C ALA A 23 -13.78 -20.00 7.81
N LEU A 24 -12.76 -19.17 7.62
CA LEU A 24 -12.47 -18.57 6.33
C LEU A 24 -12.08 -19.70 5.35
N ASP A 25 -12.87 -19.91 4.31
CA ASP A 25 -12.64 -20.99 3.33
C ASP A 25 -11.50 -20.64 2.37
N GLU A 26 -11.32 -19.36 2.06
CA GLU A 26 -10.28 -18.84 1.17
C GLU A 26 -9.89 -17.39 1.54
N LEU A 27 -8.64 -17.03 1.27
CA LEU A 27 -8.12 -15.69 1.52
C LEU A 27 -7.98 -14.93 0.20
N ASN A 28 -8.62 -13.75 0.09
CA ASN A 28 -8.51 -12.87 -1.06
C ASN A 28 -7.52 -11.75 -0.78
N VAL A 29 -6.45 -11.66 -1.58
CA VAL A 29 -5.36 -10.70 -1.39
C VAL A 29 -5.18 -9.83 -2.63
N ALA A 30 -5.21 -8.51 -2.44
CA ALA A 30 -4.91 -7.53 -3.48
C ALA A 30 -3.41 -7.24 -3.56
N TYR A 31 -2.89 -7.03 -4.77
CA TYR A 31 -1.50 -6.64 -5.03
C TYR A 31 -1.40 -5.82 -6.33
N PHE A 32 -0.22 -5.25 -6.61
CA PHE A 32 0.06 -4.58 -7.89
C PHE A 32 0.86 -5.46 -8.85
N GLU A 33 0.55 -5.38 -10.14
CA GLU A 33 1.44 -5.80 -11.23
C GLU A 33 2.54 -4.75 -11.46
N GLU A 34 3.64 -5.14 -12.10
CA GLU A 34 4.81 -4.29 -12.38
C GLU A 34 5.39 -3.59 -11.12
N TRP A 35 5.20 -4.22 -9.95
CA TRP A 35 5.65 -3.74 -8.64
C TRP A 35 6.32 -4.87 -7.87
N PRO A 36 7.57 -5.22 -8.23
CA PRO A 36 8.23 -6.44 -7.78
C PRO A 36 8.56 -6.40 -6.29
N MET A 37 8.17 -7.43 -5.56
CA MET A 37 8.37 -7.54 -4.12
C MET A 37 8.73 -8.97 -3.69
N PRO A 38 9.43 -9.18 -2.55
CA PRO A 38 9.83 -10.52 -2.12
C PRO A 38 8.68 -11.49 -1.88
N PHE A 39 7.48 -11.02 -1.49
CA PHE A 39 6.30 -11.85 -1.24
C PHE A 39 5.86 -12.60 -2.51
N GLU A 40 6.14 -12.08 -3.71
CA GLU A 40 5.78 -12.71 -4.99
C GLU A 40 6.53 -14.03 -5.19
N TYR A 41 7.75 -14.17 -4.64
CA TYR A 41 8.43 -15.45 -4.59
C TYR A 41 7.62 -16.48 -3.78
N ALA A 42 7.22 -16.13 -2.54
CA ALA A 42 6.43 -17.02 -1.70
C ALA A 42 5.05 -17.35 -2.31
N LYS A 43 4.42 -16.37 -2.97
CA LYS A 43 3.21 -16.54 -3.77
C LYS A 43 3.41 -17.59 -4.88
N GLN A 44 4.48 -17.45 -5.68
CA GLN A 44 4.75 -18.32 -6.82
C GLN A 44 5.07 -19.78 -6.42
N ILE A 45 5.67 -19.99 -5.26
CA ILE A 45 5.96 -21.34 -4.75
C ILE A 45 4.85 -21.94 -3.89
N GLY A 46 3.73 -21.21 -3.69
CA GLY A 46 2.59 -21.68 -2.90
C GLY A 46 2.80 -21.67 -1.38
N ALA A 47 3.80 -20.92 -0.88
CA ALA A 47 4.15 -20.91 0.54
C ALA A 47 3.02 -20.34 1.43
N TYR A 48 2.24 -19.40 0.93
CA TYR A 48 1.08 -18.87 1.66
C TYR A 48 -0.02 -19.92 1.83
N ASP A 49 -0.37 -20.62 0.74
CA ASP A 49 -1.38 -21.69 0.77
C ASP A 49 -0.99 -22.81 1.72
N GLU A 50 0.30 -23.21 1.70
CA GLU A 50 0.84 -24.25 2.58
C GLU A 50 0.80 -23.81 4.05
N ALA A 51 1.28 -22.61 4.36
CA ALA A 51 1.36 -22.10 5.73
C ALA A 51 -0.02 -21.87 6.35
N LEU A 52 -0.98 -21.37 5.56
CA LEU A 52 -2.33 -21.08 6.00
C LEU A 52 -3.27 -22.29 5.99
N GLY A 53 -2.89 -23.37 5.27
CA GLY A 53 -3.76 -24.52 5.07
C GLY A 53 -5.04 -24.22 4.30
N MET A 54 -5.09 -23.09 3.56
CA MET A 54 -6.21 -22.66 2.75
C MET A 54 -5.73 -22.03 1.44
N LYS A 55 -6.64 -21.89 0.49
CA LYS A 55 -6.33 -21.25 -0.78
C LYS A 55 -6.19 -19.74 -0.63
N VAL A 56 -5.13 -19.17 -1.19
CA VAL A 56 -4.94 -17.72 -1.32
C VAL A 56 -5.22 -17.30 -2.77
N ASN A 57 -6.24 -16.47 -2.95
CA ASN A 57 -6.61 -15.90 -4.25
C ASN A 57 -5.98 -14.51 -4.38
N TRP A 58 -5.01 -14.40 -5.27
CA TRP A 58 -4.33 -13.14 -5.55
C TRP A 58 -5.05 -12.38 -6.66
N LYS A 59 -5.37 -11.11 -6.41
CA LYS A 59 -6.08 -10.23 -7.35
C LYS A 59 -5.26 -8.99 -7.62
N ALA A 60 -4.90 -8.78 -8.89
CA ALA A 60 -4.14 -7.61 -9.33
C ALA A 60 -5.03 -6.36 -9.42
N PHE A 61 -4.50 -5.22 -9.02
CA PHE A 61 -5.16 -3.91 -9.09
C PHE A 61 -4.25 -2.87 -9.72
N GLY A 62 -4.84 -1.91 -10.43
CA GLY A 62 -4.11 -0.81 -11.05
C GLY A 62 -3.84 0.36 -10.11
N THR A 63 -4.58 0.50 -8.99
CA THR A 63 -4.40 1.59 -8.01
C THR A 63 -4.77 1.14 -6.60
N GLY A 64 -4.15 1.77 -5.58
CA GLY A 64 -4.49 1.52 -4.17
C GLY A 64 -5.90 1.99 -3.80
N THR A 65 -6.46 2.97 -4.50
CA THR A 65 -7.86 3.39 -4.32
C THR A 65 -8.83 2.31 -4.77
N ALA A 66 -8.52 1.60 -5.86
CA ALA A 66 -9.30 0.44 -6.29
C ALA A 66 -9.21 -0.72 -5.30
N MET A 67 -8.04 -0.96 -4.68
CA MET A 67 -7.88 -1.93 -3.59
C MET A 67 -8.78 -1.57 -2.39
N SER A 68 -8.80 -0.29 -1.97
CA SER A 68 -9.67 0.18 -0.88
C SER A 68 -11.16 -0.03 -1.19
N ALA A 69 -11.57 0.22 -2.43
CA ALA A 69 -12.96 0.00 -2.86
C ALA A 69 -13.35 -1.48 -2.82
N ALA A 70 -12.46 -2.37 -3.28
CA ALA A 70 -12.66 -3.82 -3.23
C ALA A 70 -12.64 -4.36 -1.78
N MET A 71 -11.86 -3.75 -0.90
CA MET A 71 -11.88 -4.07 0.53
C MET A 71 -13.21 -3.63 1.18
N ALA A 72 -13.72 -2.44 0.83
CA ALA A 72 -15.00 -1.94 1.32
C ALA A 72 -16.21 -2.79 0.88
N SER A 73 -16.13 -3.42 -0.30
CA SER A 73 -17.17 -4.36 -0.78
C SER A 73 -17.08 -5.76 -0.15
N GLY A 74 -15.99 -6.07 0.56
CA GLY A 74 -15.73 -7.41 1.11
C GLY A 74 -15.06 -8.37 0.11
N ASP A 75 -14.71 -7.92 -1.09
CA ASP A 75 -14.07 -8.76 -2.11
C ASP A 75 -12.60 -9.07 -1.80
N ILE A 76 -11.97 -8.25 -0.96
CA ILE A 76 -10.56 -8.33 -0.56
C ILE A 76 -10.46 -8.32 0.96
N HIS A 77 -9.66 -9.25 1.50
CA HIS A 77 -9.37 -9.37 2.93
C HIS A 77 -8.07 -8.66 3.32
N ILE A 78 -7.03 -8.78 2.48
CA ILE A 78 -5.71 -8.18 2.70
C ILE A 78 -5.30 -7.41 1.44
N SER A 79 -4.81 -6.20 1.61
CA SER A 79 -4.22 -5.39 0.53
C SER A 79 -2.71 -5.25 0.78
N VAL A 80 -1.89 -5.86 -0.08
CA VAL A 80 -0.44 -5.79 0.01
C VAL A 80 0.07 -4.62 -0.81
N SER A 81 0.98 -3.84 -0.21
CA SER A 81 1.62 -2.68 -0.85
C SER A 81 0.63 -1.59 -1.29
N GLN A 82 -0.45 -1.41 -0.54
CA GLN A 82 -1.29 -0.23 -0.73
C GLN A 82 -0.52 1.01 -0.25
N GLY A 83 -0.40 2.03 -1.09
CA GLY A 83 0.22 3.30 -0.67
C GLY A 83 -0.49 3.93 0.54
N VAL A 84 0.26 4.57 1.42
CA VAL A 84 -0.32 5.33 2.55
C VAL A 84 -1.39 6.34 2.09
N PRO A 85 -1.20 7.11 1.01
CA PRO A 85 -2.23 8.04 0.56
C PRO A 85 -3.60 7.42 0.26
N PRO A 86 -3.75 6.36 -0.55
CA PRO A 86 -5.06 5.73 -0.75
C PRO A 86 -5.64 5.11 0.53
N PHE A 87 -4.79 4.57 1.43
CA PHE A 87 -5.22 4.15 2.76
C PHE A 87 -5.83 5.32 3.54
N ILE A 88 -5.16 6.47 3.56
CA ILE A 88 -5.63 7.68 4.26
C ILE A 88 -6.94 8.20 3.67
N VAL A 89 -7.09 8.22 2.35
CA VAL A 89 -8.35 8.61 1.70
C VAL A 89 -9.48 7.70 2.17
N ALA A 90 -9.28 6.38 2.14
CA ALA A 90 -10.28 5.40 2.59
C ALA A 90 -10.61 5.55 4.09
N ALA A 91 -9.59 5.61 4.95
CA ALA A 91 -9.77 5.76 6.39
C ALA A 91 -10.45 7.08 6.77
N SER A 92 -10.12 8.19 6.08
CA SER A 92 -10.71 9.52 6.35
C SER A 92 -12.15 9.65 5.87
N THR A 93 -12.55 8.84 4.88
CA THR A 93 -13.92 8.79 4.35
C THR A 93 -14.82 7.75 5.06
N GLY A 94 -14.31 7.13 6.14
CA GLY A 94 -15.11 6.33 7.05
C GLY A 94 -14.92 4.81 6.94
N GLN A 95 -13.98 4.32 6.12
CA GLN A 95 -13.62 2.90 6.14
C GLN A 95 -12.86 2.58 7.43
N ASP A 96 -13.26 1.49 8.09
CA ASP A 96 -12.57 0.97 9.27
C ASP A 96 -11.52 -0.05 8.86
N ILE A 97 -10.36 0.47 8.46
CA ILE A 97 -9.21 -0.29 7.98
C ILE A 97 -7.99 0.01 8.84
N GLN A 98 -7.10 -0.97 8.94
CA GLN A 98 -5.89 -0.92 9.75
C GLN A 98 -4.65 -1.27 8.91
N ILE A 99 -3.56 -0.58 9.19
CA ILE A 99 -2.21 -0.93 8.73
C ILE A 99 -1.68 -2.01 9.67
N VAL A 100 -1.19 -3.10 9.10
CA VAL A 100 -0.67 -4.25 9.85
C VAL A 100 0.81 -4.55 9.54
N ASP A 101 1.37 -3.90 8.50
CA ASP A 101 2.76 -4.09 8.05
C ASP A 101 3.18 -2.92 7.15
N VAL A 102 4.47 -2.57 7.17
CA VAL A 102 5.09 -1.72 6.17
C VAL A 102 5.64 -2.61 5.06
N ALA A 103 4.94 -2.64 3.96
CA ALA A 103 5.25 -3.53 2.85
C ALA A 103 6.57 -3.16 2.15
N VAL A 104 6.76 -1.87 1.87
CA VAL A 104 7.97 -1.33 1.21
C VAL A 104 8.10 0.17 1.42
N SER A 105 9.34 0.67 1.49
CA SER A 105 9.66 2.10 1.40
C SER A 105 10.48 2.35 0.14
N TYR A 106 10.21 3.45 -0.54
CA TYR A 106 10.83 3.80 -1.82
C TYR A 106 10.86 5.32 -2.01
N ALA A 107 11.71 5.78 -2.96
CA ALA A 107 11.84 7.20 -3.26
C ALA A 107 11.78 7.47 -4.77
N ASP A 108 12.50 6.70 -5.59
CA ASP A 108 12.62 6.93 -7.03
C ASP A 108 11.53 6.25 -7.85
N ASN A 109 10.95 5.14 -7.36
CA ASN A 109 9.95 4.34 -8.09
C ASN A 109 8.52 4.89 -8.09
N ASP A 110 8.31 6.08 -7.55
CA ASP A 110 7.08 6.87 -7.66
C ASP A 110 7.49 8.32 -7.93
N ASN A 111 7.19 8.84 -9.10
CA ASN A 111 7.58 10.19 -9.48
C ASN A 111 6.72 10.75 -10.61
N CYS A 112 6.96 12.01 -10.94
CA CYS A 112 6.35 12.69 -12.06
C CYS A 112 7.40 12.94 -13.15
N VAL A 113 7.04 12.71 -14.42
CA VAL A 113 7.88 12.89 -15.60
C VAL A 113 7.27 13.96 -16.49
N VAL A 114 8.04 14.98 -16.80
CA VAL A 114 7.67 16.05 -17.74
C VAL A 114 8.15 15.67 -19.13
N ALA A 115 7.33 15.83 -20.14
CA ALA A 115 7.68 15.52 -21.54
C ALA A 115 8.92 16.30 -21.99
N SER A 116 9.93 15.61 -22.55
CA SER A 116 11.22 16.19 -22.95
C SER A 116 11.10 17.36 -23.93
N GLY A 117 10.08 17.36 -24.80
CA GLY A 117 9.84 18.43 -25.78
C GLY A 117 9.41 19.78 -25.19
N LEU A 118 9.15 19.83 -23.87
CA LEU A 118 8.78 21.07 -23.18
C LEU A 118 9.99 21.83 -22.62
N GLU A 119 11.15 21.17 -22.49
CA GLU A 119 12.38 21.72 -21.93
C GLU A 119 12.15 22.34 -20.51
N ILE A 120 11.27 21.70 -19.71
CA ILE A 120 10.97 22.08 -18.34
C ILE A 120 11.75 21.22 -17.37
N ASP A 121 12.46 21.86 -16.44
CA ASP A 121 13.20 21.24 -15.34
C ASP A 121 12.91 21.97 -13.99
N ALA A 122 13.65 21.64 -12.94
CA ALA A 122 13.48 22.25 -11.62
C ALA A 122 13.67 23.80 -11.62
N SER A 123 14.44 24.35 -12.56
CA SER A 123 14.75 25.79 -12.62
C SER A 123 13.63 26.65 -13.21
N ASN A 124 12.78 26.04 -14.04
CA ASN A 124 11.65 26.70 -14.70
C ASN A 124 10.32 25.96 -14.51
N ALA A 125 10.15 25.24 -13.41
CA ALA A 125 8.93 24.48 -13.11
C ALA A 125 7.64 25.32 -13.13
N SER A 126 7.73 26.66 -13.00
CA SER A 126 6.58 27.57 -13.18
C SER A 126 5.90 27.47 -14.56
N ASP A 127 6.65 27.00 -15.58
CA ASP A 127 6.14 26.83 -16.95
C ASP A 127 5.17 25.64 -17.09
N LEU A 128 5.00 24.87 -16.01
CA LEU A 128 3.93 23.86 -15.90
C LEU A 128 2.52 24.45 -15.81
N ALA A 129 2.37 25.76 -15.53
CA ALA A 129 1.07 26.43 -15.57
C ALA A 129 0.40 26.23 -16.95
N GLY A 130 -0.86 25.82 -16.95
CA GLY A 130 -1.64 25.52 -18.16
C GLY A 130 -1.39 24.15 -18.77
N LYS A 131 -0.40 23.38 -18.29
CA LYS A 131 -0.05 22.07 -18.82
C LYS A 131 -1.05 20.99 -18.39
N LYS A 132 -1.15 19.95 -19.22
CA LYS A 132 -2.00 18.78 -18.96
C LYS A 132 -1.22 17.68 -18.30
N VAL A 133 -1.68 17.27 -17.14
CA VAL A 133 -0.98 16.30 -16.28
C VAL A 133 -1.87 15.09 -16.00
N SER A 134 -1.37 13.86 -16.18
CA SER A 134 -2.04 12.68 -15.68
C SER A 134 -1.55 12.35 -14.27
N VAL A 135 -2.48 12.18 -13.36
CA VAL A 135 -2.22 11.83 -11.97
C VAL A 135 -3.28 10.84 -11.50
N PRO A 136 -2.92 9.65 -10.99
CA PRO A 136 -3.88 8.75 -10.37
C PRO A 136 -4.33 9.35 -9.03
N ILE A 137 -5.51 9.96 -9.01
CA ILE A 137 -6.00 10.76 -7.89
C ILE A 137 -6.13 9.92 -6.60
N GLY A 138 -5.71 10.48 -5.47
CA GLY A 138 -5.77 9.82 -4.15
C GLY A 138 -4.66 8.81 -3.89
N THR A 139 -3.65 8.71 -4.76
CA THR A 139 -2.52 7.77 -4.63
C THR A 139 -1.24 8.42 -4.10
N ALA A 140 -0.17 7.62 -3.92
CA ALA A 140 1.15 8.10 -3.58
C ALA A 140 1.69 9.09 -4.63
N ALA A 141 1.51 8.79 -5.93
CA ALA A 141 1.90 9.70 -7.01
C ALA A 141 1.17 11.04 -6.94
N HIS A 142 -0.11 11.04 -6.54
CA HIS A 142 -0.84 12.28 -6.31
C HIS A 142 -0.26 13.08 -5.14
N TYR A 143 0.03 12.43 -4.02
CA TYR A 143 0.70 13.07 -2.89
C TYR A 143 2.05 13.67 -3.30
N GLY A 144 2.89 12.88 -3.97
CA GLY A 144 4.18 13.34 -4.47
C GLY A 144 4.07 14.51 -5.45
N PHE A 145 3.08 14.49 -6.34
CA PHE A 145 2.78 15.60 -7.25
C PHE A 145 2.41 16.88 -6.48
N LEU A 146 1.47 16.80 -5.53
CA LEU A 146 1.05 17.96 -4.73
C LEU A 146 2.23 18.57 -3.97
N LYS A 147 3.07 17.73 -3.36
CA LYS A 147 4.26 18.19 -2.61
C LYS A 147 5.33 18.80 -3.50
N GLN A 148 5.53 18.28 -4.72
CA GLN A 148 6.45 18.87 -5.69
C GLN A 148 5.92 20.24 -6.18
N MET A 149 4.62 20.35 -6.50
CA MET A 149 4.01 21.61 -6.92
C MET A 149 4.06 22.67 -5.79
N GLU A 150 3.81 22.27 -4.55
CA GLU A 150 4.01 23.13 -3.36
C GLU A 150 5.45 23.64 -3.28
N HIS A 151 6.45 22.75 -3.43
CA HIS A 151 7.88 23.11 -3.39
C HIS A 151 8.25 24.13 -4.46
N PHE A 152 7.78 23.96 -5.69
CA PHE A 152 8.06 24.86 -6.81
C PHE A 152 7.15 26.10 -6.83
N GLY A 153 6.18 26.22 -5.93
CA GLY A 153 5.22 27.33 -5.91
C GLY A 153 4.27 27.36 -7.11
N VAL A 154 4.04 26.19 -7.74
CA VAL A 154 3.12 26.04 -8.88
C VAL A 154 1.72 25.73 -8.35
N SER A 155 0.73 26.56 -8.70
CA SER A 155 -0.67 26.27 -8.35
C SER A 155 -1.20 25.10 -9.19
N VAL A 156 -1.67 24.04 -8.54
CA VAL A 156 -2.32 22.90 -9.20
C VAL A 156 -3.57 23.34 -9.95
N ASP A 157 -4.29 24.35 -9.47
CA ASP A 157 -5.47 24.92 -10.13
C ASP A 157 -5.13 25.59 -11.48
N SER A 158 -3.86 25.94 -11.72
CA SER A 158 -3.40 26.46 -12.99
C SER A 158 -3.14 25.37 -14.05
N MET A 159 -3.23 24.10 -13.67
CA MET A 159 -2.94 22.94 -14.53
C MET A 159 -4.22 22.20 -14.92
N GLN A 160 -4.13 21.37 -15.96
CA GLN A 160 -5.23 20.48 -16.36
C GLN A 160 -4.94 19.06 -15.83
N VAL A 161 -5.33 18.81 -14.58
CA VAL A 161 -5.14 17.49 -13.96
C VAL A 161 -6.19 16.51 -14.47
N VAL A 162 -5.74 15.35 -14.96
CA VAL A 162 -6.59 14.27 -15.47
C VAL A 162 -6.29 13.00 -14.65
N ASP A 163 -7.36 12.42 -14.10
CA ASP A 163 -7.26 11.15 -13.38
C ASP A 163 -7.06 10.00 -14.37
N MET A 164 -5.89 9.34 -14.29
CA MET A 164 -5.54 8.18 -15.13
C MET A 164 -4.74 7.19 -14.30
N ALA A 165 -4.97 5.89 -14.50
CA ALA A 165 -4.10 4.86 -13.99
C ALA A 165 -2.69 4.95 -14.64
N PRO A 166 -1.60 4.54 -13.94
CA PRO A 166 -0.25 4.71 -14.45
C PRO A 166 0.01 4.14 -15.84
N PRO A 167 -0.48 2.94 -16.24
CA PRO A 167 -0.28 2.44 -17.60
C PRO A 167 -0.88 3.34 -18.68
N GLU A 168 -2.07 3.88 -18.45
CA GLU A 168 -2.76 4.79 -19.37
C GLU A 168 -2.05 6.13 -19.46
N GLY A 169 -1.61 6.68 -18.33
CA GLY A 169 -0.87 7.93 -18.27
C GLY A 169 0.48 7.86 -18.97
N ALA A 170 1.24 6.77 -18.76
CA ALA A 170 2.52 6.56 -19.45
C ALA A 170 2.34 6.45 -20.98
N ALA A 171 1.31 5.74 -21.43
CA ALA A 171 0.97 5.68 -22.85
C ALA A 171 0.57 7.05 -23.42
N ALA A 172 -0.20 7.85 -22.66
CA ALA A 172 -0.60 9.18 -23.07
C ALA A 172 0.59 10.15 -23.18
N LEU A 173 1.59 10.05 -22.27
CA LEU A 173 2.84 10.81 -22.36
C LEU A 173 3.62 10.45 -23.60
N ALA A 174 3.83 9.15 -23.86
CA ALA A 174 4.54 8.65 -25.04
C ALA A 174 3.90 9.10 -26.35
N GLN A 175 2.58 9.26 -26.39
CA GLN A 175 1.81 9.74 -27.55
C GLN A 175 1.76 11.29 -27.65
N GLY A 176 2.31 12.02 -26.69
CA GLY A 176 2.23 13.48 -26.65
C GLY A 176 0.82 14.02 -26.36
N SER A 177 -0.07 13.21 -25.77
CA SER A 177 -1.44 13.62 -25.42
C SER A 177 -1.57 14.33 -24.08
N ILE A 178 -0.50 14.27 -23.28
CA ILE A 178 -0.31 14.99 -22.02
C ILE A 178 1.11 15.53 -21.95
N ASP A 179 1.31 16.52 -21.09
CA ASP A 179 2.57 17.24 -20.90
C ASP A 179 3.40 16.68 -19.74
N MET A 180 2.75 16.07 -18.76
CA MET A 180 3.37 15.49 -17.58
C MET A 180 2.61 14.25 -17.12
N PHE A 181 3.33 13.24 -16.68
CA PHE A 181 2.82 12.00 -16.13
C PHE A 181 3.26 11.86 -14.68
N CYS A 182 2.40 11.39 -13.79
CA CYS A 182 2.78 10.94 -12.45
C CYS A 182 2.34 9.48 -12.25
N GLY A 183 3.21 8.65 -11.68
CA GLY A 183 2.95 7.24 -11.45
C GLY A 183 4.19 6.50 -10.94
N TRP A 184 4.17 5.19 -11.01
CA TRP A 184 5.17 4.33 -10.39
C TRP A 184 5.53 3.10 -11.24
N GLY A 185 6.54 2.34 -10.76
CA GLY A 185 6.91 1.03 -11.27
C GLY A 185 7.25 1.00 -12.74
N GLY A 186 6.81 -0.03 -13.44
CA GLY A 186 7.05 -0.22 -14.87
C GLY A 186 6.51 0.93 -15.73
N SER A 187 5.38 1.53 -15.34
CA SER A 187 4.82 2.69 -16.05
C SER A 187 5.69 3.93 -15.92
N LEU A 188 6.27 4.19 -14.74
CA LEU A 188 7.23 5.28 -14.55
C LEU A 188 8.50 5.05 -15.38
N ARG A 189 9.02 3.82 -15.40
CA ARG A 189 10.19 3.49 -16.22
C ARG A 189 9.95 3.78 -17.70
N ARG A 190 8.80 3.39 -18.24
CA ARG A 190 8.42 3.72 -19.63
C ARG A 190 8.28 5.22 -19.87
N ALA A 191 7.69 5.94 -18.91
CA ALA A 191 7.54 7.40 -19.03
C ALA A 191 8.90 8.12 -19.06
N LEU A 192 9.91 7.66 -18.32
CA LEU A 192 11.26 8.21 -18.31
C LEU A 192 11.99 8.12 -19.66
N GLU A 193 11.55 7.24 -20.55
CA GLU A 193 12.05 7.20 -21.94
C GLU A 193 11.60 8.43 -22.76
N HIS A 194 10.60 9.16 -22.28
CA HIS A 194 9.95 10.28 -22.99
C HIS A 194 10.10 11.63 -22.27
N GLY A 195 10.80 11.69 -21.13
CA GLY A 195 10.89 12.92 -20.37
C GLY A 195 11.90 12.87 -19.22
N ASN A 196 11.81 13.86 -18.34
CA ASN A 196 12.67 14.02 -17.19
C ASN A 196 11.86 14.24 -15.91
N VAL A 197 12.41 13.89 -14.76
CA VAL A 197 11.88 14.24 -13.46
C VAL A 197 12.28 15.66 -13.07
N LEU A 198 11.47 16.32 -12.24
CA LEU A 198 11.81 17.62 -11.64
C LEU A 198 12.67 17.45 -10.38
N LEU A 199 12.38 16.41 -9.60
CA LEU A 199 13.13 16.05 -8.39
C LEU A 199 13.48 14.56 -8.43
N THR A 200 14.71 14.25 -8.13
CA THR A 200 15.15 12.86 -7.88
C THR A 200 14.56 12.33 -6.55
N GLY A 201 14.57 11.02 -6.34
CA GLY A 201 14.16 10.42 -5.07
C GLY A 201 14.96 10.92 -3.89
N ALA A 202 16.28 11.16 -4.07
CA ALA A 202 17.13 11.72 -3.01
C ALA A 202 16.71 13.15 -2.64
N GLU A 203 16.39 14.00 -3.62
CA GLU A 203 15.91 15.36 -3.37
C GLU A 203 14.52 15.36 -2.72
N LYS A 204 13.62 14.50 -3.14
CA LYS A 204 12.32 14.30 -2.48
C LYS A 204 12.49 13.89 -1.02
N THR A 205 13.37 12.95 -0.74
CA THR A 205 13.67 12.51 0.62
C THR A 205 14.22 13.65 1.48
N ALA A 206 15.15 14.45 0.94
CA ALA A 206 15.70 15.61 1.63
C ALA A 206 14.63 16.69 1.94
N LEU A 207 13.59 16.79 1.12
CA LEU A 207 12.44 17.67 1.32
C LEU A 207 11.36 17.05 2.24
N GLY A 208 11.56 15.84 2.75
CA GLY A 208 10.58 15.13 3.57
C GLY A 208 9.37 14.60 2.78
N ILE A 209 9.49 14.51 1.46
CA ILE A 209 8.49 13.87 0.60
C ILE A 209 8.76 12.36 0.63
N LEU A 210 8.31 11.75 1.72
CA LEU A 210 8.47 10.31 1.94
C LEU A 210 7.28 9.55 1.36
N VAL A 211 7.54 8.35 0.86
CA VAL A 211 6.50 7.44 0.38
C VAL A 211 6.83 6.03 0.86
N TRP A 212 5.85 5.37 1.43
CA TRP A 212 5.90 3.97 1.76
C TRP A 212 4.51 3.35 1.60
N ASP A 213 4.51 2.07 1.30
CA ASP A 213 3.31 1.28 1.15
C ASP A 213 3.13 0.38 2.37
N VAL A 214 1.89 0.03 2.60
CA VAL A 214 1.47 -0.74 3.76
C VAL A 214 0.70 -1.97 3.33
N THR A 215 0.76 -3.01 4.15
CA THR A 215 -0.25 -4.05 4.14
C THR A 215 -1.38 -3.60 5.04
N SER A 216 -2.60 -3.62 4.52
CA SER A 216 -3.79 -3.18 5.22
C SER A 216 -4.92 -4.20 5.15
N VAL A 217 -5.78 -4.16 6.16
CA VAL A 217 -6.93 -5.06 6.34
C VAL A 217 -8.13 -4.30 6.90
N PRO A 218 -9.39 -4.76 6.70
CA PRO A 218 -10.50 -4.32 7.53
C PRO A 218 -10.23 -4.62 9.00
N ALA A 219 -10.60 -3.71 9.91
CA ALA A 219 -10.41 -3.91 11.35
C ALA A 219 -11.12 -5.19 11.83
N SER A 220 -12.34 -5.43 11.37
CA SER A 220 -13.08 -6.67 11.67
C SER A 220 -12.35 -7.94 11.21
N PHE A 221 -11.65 -7.89 10.07
CA PHE A 221 -10.86 -9.03 9.61
C PHE A 221 -9.68 -9.30 10.55
N ALA A 222 -8.98 -8.27 11.00
CA ALA A 222 -7.89 -8.42 11.96
C ALA A 222 -8.36 -9.03 13.28
N ASP A 223 -9.51 -8.56 13.79
CA ASP A 223 -10.09 -9.04 15.06
C ASP A 223 -10.56 -10.50 14.96
N GLU A 224 -11.20 -10.87 13.84
CA GLU A 224 -11.81 -12.19 13.66
C GLU A 224 -10.82 -13.25 13.18
N ASN A 225 -9.71 -12.86 12.53
CA ASN A 225 -8.77 -13.75 11.86
C ASN A 225 -7.30 -13.49 12.25
N ALA A 226 -7.03 -13.16 13.52
CA ALA A 226 -5.71 -12.77 14.00
C ALA A 226 -4.62 -13.83 13.71
N GLU A 227 -4.91 -15.12 13.85
CA GLU A 227 -3.96 -16.22 13.56
C GLU A 227 -3.66 -16.32 12.06
N VAL A 228 -4.66 -16.16 11.19
CA VAL A 228 -4.51 -16.13 9.73
C VAL A 228 -3.63 -14.95 9.33
N LEU A 229 -3.92 -13.76 9.89
CA LEU A 229 -3.16 -12.55 9.61
C LEU A 229 -1.69 -12.68 10.07
N GLN A 230 -1.46 -13.15 11.29
CA GLN A 230 -0.10 -13.36 11.80
C GLN A 230 0.68 -14.37 10.95
N THR A 231 0.06 -15.47 10.54
CA THR A 231 0.69 -16.48 9.65
C THR A 231 1.03 -15.86 8.28
N PHE A 232 0.10 -15.09 7.69
CA PHE A 232 0.34 -14.37 6.44
C PHE A 232 1.54 -13.41 6.54
N LEU A 233 1.58 -12.59 7.60
CA LEU A 233 2.68 -11.66 7.87
C LEU A 233 4.00 -12.40 8.12
N GLY A 234 3.96 -13.59 8.74
CA GLY A 234 5.13 -14.45 8.96
C GLY A 234 5.77 -14.91 7.65
N VAL A 235 4.96 -15.36 6.67
CA VAL A 235 5.44 -15.73 5.33
C VAL A 235 6.04 -14.54 4.60
N THR A 236 5.38 -13.37 4.69
CA THR A 236 5.87 -12.12 4.11
C THR A 236 7.21 -11.70 4.72
N ALA A 237 7.31 -11.70 6.05
CA ALA A 237 8.54 -11.35 6.78
C ALA A 237 9.69 -12.29 6.44
N ALA A 238 9.44 -13.60 6.32
CA ALA A 238 10.43 -14.57 5.91
C ALA A 238 10.94 -14.30 4.49
N SER A 239 10.06 -13.97 3.55
CA SER A 239 10.43 -13.62 2.18
C SER A 239 11.27 -12.34 2.13
N ASN A 240 10.90 -11.31 2.90
CA ASN A 240 11.68 -10.08 3.03
C ASN A 240 13.07 -10.35 3.62
N ALA A 241 13.17 -11.18 4.66
CA ALA A 241 14.43 -11.56 5.27
C ALA A 241 15.35 -12.32 4.30
N MET A 242 14.80 -13.26 3.51
CA MET A 242 15.55 -13.97 2.47
C MET A 242 16.12 -12.99 1.43
N TRP A 243 15.31 -12.06 0.92
CA TRP A 243 15.77 -11.06 -0.04
C TRP A 243 16.84 -10.15 0.56
N ASN A 244 16.59 -9.57 1.72
CA ASN A 244 17.50 -8.65 2.40
C ASN A 244 18.85 -9.28 2.76
N SER A 245 18.92 -10.61 2.92
CA SER A 245 20.17 -11.31 3.18
C SER A 245 21.13 -11.31 1.97
N GLY A 246 20.62 -11.05 0.75
CA GLY A 246 21.35 -11.12 -0.51
C GLY A 246 21.70 -12.56 -0.96
N GLY A 247 21.62 -13.54 -0.06
CA GLY A 247 22.02 -14.92 -0.35
C GLY A 247 21.05 -15.69 -1.23
N PHE A 248 19.82 -15.21 -1.38
CA PHE A 248 18.75 -15.89 -2.12
C PHE A 248 18.30 -15.11 -3.37
N THR A 249 18.94 -14.00 -3.73
CA THR A 249 18.54 -13.17 -4.86
C THR A 249 18.44 -13.97 -6.16
N SER A 250 19.42 -14.78 -6.48
CA SER A 250 19.41 -15.59 -7.72
C SER A 250 18.30 -16.66 -7.75
N LEU A 251 17.83 -17.11 -6.58
CA LEU A 251 16.69 -18.02 -6.47
C LEU A 251 15.36 -17.28 -6.62
N MET A 252 15.22 -16.15 -5.97
CA MET A 252 13.95 -15.43 -5.86
C MET A 252 13.65 -14.59 -7.12
N LEU A 253 14.66 -13.92 -7.68
CA LEU A 253 14.49 -12.94 -8.76
C LEU A 253 13.71 -13.46 -9.98
N PRO A 254 13.97 -14.67 -10.55
CA PRO A 254 13.21 -15.17 -11.69
C PRO A 254 11.71 -15.37 -11.39
N HIS A 255 11.38 -15.76 -10.16
CA HIS A 255 9.99 -15.93 -9.71
C HIS A 255 9.29 -14.58 -9.55
N ILE A 256 9.97 -13.61 -8.93
CA ILE A 256 9.46 -12.25 -8.72
C ILE A 256 9.24 -11.57 -10.07
N ALA A 257 10.23 -11.61 -10.96
CA ALA A 257 10.14 -11.02 -12.30
C ALA A 257 8.95 -11.57 -13.10
N LYS A 258 8.78 -12.90 -13.05
CA LYS A 258 7.66 -13.57 -13.71
C LYS A 258 6.31 -13.12 -13.14
N ASP A 259 6.19 -13.00 -11.82
CA ASP A 259 4.95 -12.63 -11.15
C ASP A 259 4.60 -11.16 -11.39
N ALA A 260 5.59 -10.27 -11.29
CA ALA A 260 5.46 -8.84 -11.58
C ALA A 260 5.23 -8.54 -13.07
N GLY A 261 5.40 -9.51 -13.98
CA GLY A 261 5.27 -9.30 -15.42
C GLY A 261 6.41 -8.46 -16.03
N MET A 262 7.61 -8.51 -15.41
CA MET A 262 8.79 -7.74 -15.78
C MET A 262 9.93 -8.66 -16.21
N ASP A 263 10.90 -8.13 -16.98
CA ASP A 263 12.17 -8.84 -17.18
C ASP A 263 13.04 -8.81 -15.90
N GLU A 264 13.94 -9.80 -15.75
CA GLU A 264 14.75 -9.95 -14.54
C GLU A 264 15.67 -8.74 -14.28
N GLN A 265 16.20 -8.10 -15.33
CA GLN A 265 17.06 -6.93 -15.18
C GLN A 265 16.27 -5.74 -14.63
N ALA A 266 15.13 -5.41 -15.25
CA ALA A 266 14.25 -4.33 -14.78
C ALA A 266 13.74 -4.59 -13.36
N THR A 267 13.43 -5.85 -13.03
CA THR A 267 13.03 -6.28 -11.69
C THR A 267 14.14 -6.03 -10.68
N ALA A 268 15.38 -6.45 -10.98
CA ALA A 268 16.52 -6.26 -10.08
C ALA A 268 16.83 -4.77 -9.87
N GLU A 269 16.81 -3.97 -10.93
CA GLU A 269 17.04 -2.52 -10.89
C GLU A 269 15.97 -1.82 -10.02
N THR A 270 14.71 -2.18 -10.19
CA THR A 270 13.60 -1.66 -9.39
C THR A 270 13.74 -2.02 -7.92
N MET A 271 13.95 -3.30 -7.61
CA MET A 271 14.07 -3.78 -6.24
C MET A 271 15.31 -3.27 -5.51
N ALA A 272 16.38 -2.90 -6.24
CA ALA A 272 17.58 -2.29 -5.66
C ALA A 272 17.32 -0.90 -5.04
N THR A 273 16.22 -0.25 -5.41
CA THR A 273 15.81 1.05 -4.86
C THR A 273 14.75 0.92 -3.75
N PHE A 274 14.31 -0.30 -3.46
CA PHE A 274 13.33 -0.60 -2.43
C PHE A 274 13.97 -0.97 -1.09
N VAL A 275 13.31 -0.58 -0.02
CA VAL A 275 13.66 -1.00 1.35
C VAL A 275 12.49 -1.81 1.90
N PHE A 276 12.76 -3.06 2.26
CA PHE A 276 11.81 -3.96 2.93
C PHE A 276 12.17 -4.03 4.41
N PRO A 277 11.49 -3.25 5.30
CA PRO A 277 11.88 -3.18 6.70
C PRO A 277 11.60 -4.52 7.41
N SER A 278 12.54 -4.93 8.28
CA SER A 278 12.34 -6.09 9.14
C SER A 278 11.24 -5.84 10.16
N VAL A 279 10.66 -6.90 10.73
CA VAL A 279 9.66 -6.81 11.80
C VAL A 279 10.13 -5.89 12.94
N SER A 280 11.38 -6.08 13.41
CA SER A 280 11.94 -5.26 14.48
C SER A 280 12.09 -3.78 14.10
N ASN A 281 12.43 -3.48 12.83
CA ASN A 281 12.50 -2.10 12.36
C ASN A 281 11.11 -1.45 12.31
N GLN A 282 10.11 -2.19 11.85
CA GLN A 282 8.73 -1.68 11.76
C GLN A 282 8.13 -1.34 13.13
N LEU A 283 8.48 -2.10 14.17
CA LEU A 283 8.08 -1.84 15.56
C LEU A 283 8.89 -0.71 16.21
N GLY A 284 9.92 -0.19 15.54
CA GLY A 284 10.76 0.91 16.03
C GLY A 284 10.14 2.30 15.82
N ASP A 285 10.80 3.30 16.43
CA ASP A 285 10.33 4.70 16.51
C ASP A 285 10.11 5.37 15.16
N ASN A 286 10.82 4.94 14.11
CA ASN A 286 10.74 5.56 12.78
C ASN A 286 9.56 5.05 11.93
N TRP A 287 8.85 4.02 12.39
CA TRP A 287 7.79 3.35 11.65
C TRP A 287 6.50 3.25 12.49
N LEU A 288 5.84 2.08 12.43
CA LEU A 288 4.55 1.84 13.09
C LEU A 288 4.60 1.97 14.61
N GLY A 289 5.74 1.62 15.23
CA GLY A 289 5.94 1.71 16.69
C GLY A 289 6.11 3.14 17.22
N GLY A 290 6.29 4.15 16.35
CA GLY A 290 6.53 5.53 16.79
C GLY A 290 5.94 6.58 15.88
N SER A 291 6.70 7.06 14.89
CA SER A 291 6.33 8.21 14.04
C SER A 291 5.20 7.94 13.04
N GLY A 292 4.80 6.69 12.84
CA GLY A 292 3.81 6.28 11.84
C GLY A 292 2.51 7.08 11.91
N ALA A 293 1.89 7.20 13.08
CA ALA A 293 0.63 7.93 13.25
C ALA A 293 0.75 9.43 12.88
N ALA A 294 1.88 10.05 13.18
CA ALA A 294 2.16 11.45 12.82
C ALA A 294 2.35 11.60 11.31
N PHE A 295 3.04 10.65 10.67
CA PHE A 295 3.20 10.62 9.22
C PHE A 295 1.84 10.47 8.51
N LEU A 296 1.00 9.53 8.94
CA LEU A 296 -0.36 9.36 8.41
C LEU A 296 -1.18 10.65 8.51
N LYS A 297 -1.08 11.35 9.64
CA LYS A 297 -1.76 12.64 9.84
C LYS A 297 -1.25 13.69 8.87
N GLY A 298 0.07 13.78 8.66
CA GLY A 298 0.69 14.70 7.70
C GLY A 298 0.20 14.48 6.27
N VAL A 299 0.10 13.21 5.83
CA VAL A 299 -0.46 12.86 4.52
C VAL A 299 -1.93 13.29 4.42
N ALA A 300 -2.73 13.03 5.47
CA ALA A 300 -4.13 13.46 5.50
C ALA A 300 -4.29 14.97 5.38
N ASP A 301 -3.43 15.74 6.05
CA ASP A 301 -3.48 17.21 6.00
C ASP A 301 -3.19 17.75 4.58
N VAL A 302 -2.27 17.13 3.84
CA VAL A 302 -2.03 17.47 2.43
C VAL A 302 -3.30 17.26 1.59
N PHE A 303 -4.00 16.13 1.78
CA PHE A 303 -5.24 15.87 1.04
C PHE A 303 -6.44 16.70 1.48
N VAL A 304 -6.50 17.15 2.72
CA VAL A 304 -7.48 18.17 3.16
C VAL A 304 -7.19 19.50 2.48
N ASN A 305 -5.93 19.95 2.49
CA ASN A 305 -5.54 21.24 1.92
C ASN A 305 -5.74 21.31 0.40
N SER A 306 -5.62 20.17 -0.29
CA SER A 306 -5.89 20.05 -1.73
C SER A 306 -7.37 19.78 -2.08
N GLY A 307 -8.25 19.67 -1.07
CA GLY A 307 -9.67 19.42 -1.27
C GLY A 307 -10.04 17.99 -1.65
N ASN A 308 -9.10 17.04 -1.57
CA ASN A 308 -9.33 15.63 -1.96
C ASN A 308 -10.06 14.81 -0.89
N ILE A 309 -9.96 15.21 0.39
CA ILE A 309 -10.78 14.68 1.48
C ILE A 309 -11.40 15.83 2.28
N PRO A 310 -12.60 15.66 2.84
CA PRO A 310 -13.30 16.74 3.52
C PRO A 310 -12.68 17.13 4.87
N SER A 311 -12.07 16.16 5.56
CA SER A 311 -11.41 16.37 6.85
C SER A 311 -10.44 15.23 7.18
N ALA A 312 -9.40 15.54 7.94
CA ALA A 312 -8.52 14.55 8.54
C ALA A 312 -9.04 14.13 9.92
N ARG A 313 -8.74 12.89 10.34
CA ARG A 313 -8.94 12.47 11.74
C ARG A 313 -7.99 13.24 12.65
N GLY A 314 -8.35 13.41 13.94
CA GLY A 314 -7.46 14.02 14.92
C GLY A 314 -6.18 13.20 15.15
N SER A 315 -6.28 11.87 15.01
CA SER A 315 -5.16 10.92 15.07
C SER A 315 -5.47 9.69 14.21
N TYR A 316 -4.41 9.06 13.70
CA TYR A 316 -4.46 7.77 12.99
C TYR A 316 -3.81 6.62 13.79
N ALA A 317 -3.52 6.82 15.08
CA ALA A 317 -2.93 5.77 15.92
C ALA A 317 -3.79 4.50 15.96
N ASN A 318 -5.11 4.63 16.03
CA ASN A 318 -6.04 3.48 16.00
C ASN A 318 -6.17 2.80 14.62
N ALA A 319 -5.58 3.39 13.59
CA ALA A 319 -5.50 2.79 12.25
C ALA A 319 -4.18 2.00 12.06
N ILE A 320 -3.37 1.87 13.10
CA ILE A 320 -2.17 1.05 13.14
C ILE A 320 -2.42 -0.10 14.10
N ASN A 321 -2.24 -1.33 13.64
CA ASN A 321 -2.34 -2.55 14.41
C ASN A 321 -1.04 -3.34 14.27
N THR A 322 -0.25 -3.40 15.34
CA THR A 322 1.05 -4.08 15.38
C THR A 322 1.00 -5.48 15.98
N ASP A 323 -0.16 -5.97 16.42
CA ASP A 323 -0.31 -7.23 17.18
C ASP A 323 0.31 -8.42 16.43
N GLY A 324 0.08 -8.52 15.12
CA GLY A 324 0.68 -9.57 14.28
C GLY A 324 2.19 -9.49 14.23
N LEU A 325 2.76 -8.29 14.10
CA LEU A 325 4.23 -8.08 14.08
C LEU A 325 4.85 -8.33 15.46
N GLU A 326 4.18 -7.92 16.54
CA GLU A 326 4.63 -8.18 17.92
C GLU A 326 4.66 -9.68 18.21
N GLY A 327 3.62 -10.40 17.74
CA GLY A 327 3.58 -11.86 17.84
C GLY A 327 4.72 -12.56 17.09
N LEU A 328 5.20 -12.00 15.97
CA LEU A 328 6.37 -12.51 15.23
C LEU A 328 7.69 -12.14 15.91
N ALA A 329 7.79 -10.96 16.51
CA ALA A 329 9.01 -10.52 17.21
C ALA A 329 9.27 -11.30 18.51
N GLY A 330 8.24 -11.90 19.10
CA GLY A 330 8.31 -12.70 20.32
C GLY A 330 8.69 -14.16 20.10
N GLN A 331 8.82 -14.61 18.85
CA GLN A 331 9.23 -15.98 18.48
C GLN A 331 10.72 -16.08 18.22
#